data_f953cef7578faef59083d030ac04b856
#
_entry.id   f953cef7578faef59083d030ac04b856
#
_cell.length_a   1.000
_cell.length_b   1.000
_cell.length_c   1.000
_cell.angle_alpha   90.00
_cell.angle_beta   90.00
_cell.angle_gamma   90.00
#
_symmetry.space_group_name_H-M   'P 1'
#
loop_
_entity.id
_entity.type
_entity.pdbx_description
1 polymer ?
#
loop_
_entity_poly.entity_id
_entity_poly.type
_entity_poly.pdbx_seq_one_letter_code
_entity_poly.pdbx_strand_id
1 'polypeptide(L)'
;MDLAASNWGRNTRYQEYRDRPLRIYYGPVNSSGTLQIVEAYEDPVSGEFLPIRQMGKLVKGIPDLLLRLKTNAAFGSADIKRILGAEHDAYEFRSAEWLESTVFLNRNHRFDAVLLPMEVQLSPAFGITAADWNGDGDQDLFIAQNFSASQPWTPRNDAG
;
A
#
# COMPACT_ATOMS: atom_id res chain seq x y z
N MET A 1 17.20 22.61 1.65
CA MET A 1 15.74 22.47 1.84
C MET A 1 15.48 21.00 2.16
N ASP A 2 14.86 20.76 3.28
CA ASP A 2 14.42 19.43 3.70
C ASP A 2 13.02 19.15 3.15
N LEU A 3 12.59 17.88 3.15
CA LEU A 3 11.28 17.45 2.68
C LEU A 3 10.60 16.65 3.78
N ALA A 4 9.30 16.83 3.95
CA ALA A 4 8.48 15.96 4.79
C ALA A 4 7.43 15.27 3.93
N ALA A 5 7.30 13.96 4.07
CA ALA A 5 6.38 13.15 3.32
C ALA A 5 5.48 12.35 4.26
N SER A 6 4.18 12.53 4.09
CA SER A 6 3.16 11.71 4.74
C SER A 6 2.94 10.40 3.97
N ASN A 7 2.64 9.32 4.68
CA ASN A 7 2.43 8.00 4.09
C ASN A 7 1.43 7.19 4.92
N TRP A 8 1.32 5.89 4.64
CA TRP A 8 0.41 4.97 5.33
C TRP A 8 0.74 4.72 6.80
N GLY A 9 2.01 4.89 7.19
CA GLY A 9 2.48 4.63 8.55
C GLY A 9 2.64 3.12 8.85
N ARG A 10 2.68 2.81 10.14
CA ARG A 10 2.99 1.46 10.63
C ARG A 10 1.79 0.68 11.17
N ASN A 11 0.67 1.34 11.39
CA ASN A 11 -0.55 0.69 11.90
C ASN A 11 -1.55 0.43 10.76
N THR A 12 -1.14 -0.39 9.79
CA THR A 12 -1.95 -0.77 8.64
C THR A 12 -1.90 -2.27 8.41
N ARG A 13 -2.82 -2.79 7.58
CA ARG A 13 -2.79 -4.21 7.17
C ARG A 13 -1.54 -4.60 6.39
N TYR A 14 -0.77 -3.63 5.89
CA TYR A 14 0.47 -3.88 5.17
C TYR A 14 1.67 -4.09 6.09
N GLN A 15 1.51 -3.85 7.40
CA GLN A 15 2.57 -4.01 8.39
C GLN A 15 3.18 -5.41 8.42
N GLU A 16 2.35 -6.41 8.19
CA GLU A 16 2.73 -7.83 8.10
C GLU A 16 3.73 -8.11 6.96
N TYR A 17 3.75 -7.26 5.93
CA TYR A 17 4.57 -7.43 4.72
C TYR A 17 5.68 -6.38 4.58
N ARG A 18 5.93 -5.57 5.61
CA ARG A 18 6.82 -4.39 5.52
C ARG A 18 8.27 -4.69 5.16
N ASP A 19 8.75 -5.89 5.48
CA ASP A 19 10.14 -6.30 5.24
C ASP A 19 10.36 -6.79 3.79
N ARG A 20 9.33 -6.70 2.95
CA ARG A 20 9.33 -7.14 1.57
C ARG A 20 8.54 -6.18 0.70
N PRO A 21 8.86 -6.09 -0.61
CA PRO A 21 8.15 -5.19 -1.50
C PRO A 21 6.67 -5.60 -1.63
N LEU A 22 5.80 -4.59 -1.48
CA LEU A 22 4.41 -4.68 -1.90
C LEU A 22 4.31 -4.31 -3.37
N ARG A 23 3.41 -4.94 -4.11
CA ARG A 23 3.12 -4.58 -5.50
C ARG A 23 1.66 -4.26 -5.71
N ILE A 24 1.42 -3.26 -6.56
CA ILE A 24 0.12 -2.98 -7.14
C ILE A 24 0.22 -3.30 -8.63
N TYR A 25 -0.49 -4.34 -9.05
CA TYR A 25 -0.67 -4.65 -10.46
C TYR A 25 -1.90 -3.91 -10.97
N TYR A 26 -1.78 -3.31 -12.14
CA TYR A 26 -2.88 -2.59 -12.79
C TYR A 26 -2.89 -2.84 -14.28
N GLY A 27 -4.08 -2.98 -14.82
CA GLY A 27 -4.25 -3.30 -16.25
C GLY A 27 -5.72 -3.34 -16.64
N PRO A 28 -6.00 -3.46 -17.96
CA PRO A 28 -7.37 -3.59 -18.45
C PRO A 28 -7.97 -4.92 -17.98
N VAL A 29 -9.22 -4.89 -17.56
CA VAL A 29 -9.90 -6.05 -16.96
C VAL A 29 -10.75 -6.82 -17.92
N ASN A 30 -11.29 -6.15 -18.89
CA ASN A 30 -12.21 -6.74 -19.86
C ASN A 30 -12.55 -5.74 -20.95
N SER A 31 -13.40 -6.15 -21.86
CA SER A 31 -13.98 -5.33 -22.93
C SER A 31 -14.70 -4.05 -22.47
N SER A 32 -14.90 -3.85 -21.16
CA SER A 32 -15.54 -2.64 -20.61
C SER A 32 -14.56 -1.49 -20.32
N GLY A 33 -13.25 -1.70 -20.45
CA GLY A 33 -12.24 -0.67 -20.24
C GLY A 33 -12.05 -0.25 -18.77
N THR A 34 -12.57 -1.02 -17.81
CA THR A 34 -12.40 -0.71 -16.38
C THR A 34 -11.04 -1.17 -15.90
N LEU A 35 -10.24 -0.24 -15.38
CA LEU A 35 -8.93 -0.52 -14.78
C LEU A 35 -9.08 -1.44 -13.57
N GLN A 36 -8.39 -2.56 -13.56
CA GLN A 36 -8.31 -3.45 -12.41
C GLN A 36 -7.03 -3.21 -11.63
N ILE A 37 -7.16 -3.23 -10.30
CA ILE A 37 -6.05 -3.11 -9.37
C ILE A 37 -6.00 -4.36 -8.51
N VAL A 38 -4.83 -5.03 -8.50
CA VAL A 38 -4.56 -6.19 -7.65
C VAL A 38 -3.34 -5.89 -6.79
N GLU A 39 -3.57 -5.81 -5.49
CA GLU A 39 -2.50 -5.66 -4.49
C GLU A 39 -1.92 -7.03 -4.17
N ALA A 40 -0.59 -7.12 -4.12
CA ALA A 40 0.14 -8.34 -3.85
C ALA A 40 1.31 -8.12 -2.91
N TYR A 41 1.70 -9.17 -2.20
CA TYR A 41 2.89 -9.25 -1.36
C TYR A 41 3.78 -10.39 -1.84
N GLU A 42 5.07 -10.30 -1.58
CA GLU A 42 6.00 -11.38 -1.83
C GLU A 42 5.93 -12.41 -0.68
N ASP A 43 5.56 -13.64 -1.00
CA ASP A 43 5.51 -14.72 -0.03
C ASP A 43 6.92 -15.12 0.41
N PRO A 44 7.22 -15.14 1.72
CA PRO A 44 8.57 -15.43 2.23
C PRO A 44 9.05 -16.85 1.96
N VAL A 45 8.15 -17.77 1.67
CA VAL A 45 8.48 -19.19 1.47
C VAL A 45 8.72 -19.48 -0.01
N SER A 46 7.82 -19.04 -0.87
CA SER A 46 7.90 -19.32 -2.31
C SER A 46 8.66 -18.27 -3.11
N GLY A 47 8.77 -17.03 -2.60
CA GLY A 47 9.28 -15.87 -3.34
C GLY A 47 8.32 -15.37 -4.42
N GLU A 48 7.12 -15.95 -4.52
CA GLU A 48 6.12 -15.56 -5.49
C GLU A 48 5.24 -14.43 -4.95
N PHE A 49 4.65 -13.64 -5.85
CA PHE A 49 3.70 -12.60 -5.46
C PHE A 49 2.30 -13.17 -5.34
N LEU A 50 1.74 -13.13 -4.12
CA LEU A 50 0.40 -13.59 -3.80
C LEU A 50 -0.54 -12.41 -3.57
N PRO A 51 -1.85 -12.54 -3.86
CA PRO A 51 -2.81 -11.45 -3.70
C PRO A 51 -3.11 -11.17 -2.22
N ILE A 52 -3.17 -9.90 -1.86
CA ILE A 52 -3.60 -9.47 -0.51
C ILE A 52 -5.13 -9.59 -0.37
N ARG A 53 -5.87 -9.37 -1.46
CA ARG A 53 -7.33 -9.40 -1.43
C ARG A 53 -7.88 -10.82 -1.56
N GLN A 54 -8.97 -11.09 -0.87
CA GLN A 54 -9.70 -12.35 -0.95
C GLN A 54 -10.30 -12.59 -2.35
N MET A 55 -10.42 -13.86 -2.74
CA MET A 55 -10.96 -14.29 -4.04
C MET A 55 -12.29 -13.62 -4.38
N GLY A 56 -13.25 -13.59 -3.45
CA GLY A 56 -14.57 -12.98 -3.67
C GLY A 56 -14.58 -11.48 -3.99
N LYS A 57 -13.46 -10.77 -3.75
CA LYS A 57 -13.29 -9.38 -4.15
C LYS A 57 -12.71 -9.27 -5.55
N LEU A 58 -11.74 -10.12 -5.87
CA LEU A 58 -11.09 -10.13 -7.18
C LEU A 58 -12.03 -10.64 -8.28
N VAL A 59 -12.91 -11.58 -7.98
CA VAL A 59 -13.92 -12.11 -8.92
C VAL A 59 -14.80 -11.01 -9.53
N LYS A 60 -15.07 -9.93 -8.81
CA LYS A 60 -15.86 -8.81 -9.35
C LYS A 60 -15.18 -8.14 -10.54
N GLY A 61 -13.86 -8.12 -10.56
CA GLY A 61 -13.07 -7.56 -11.65
C GLY A 61 -12.51 -8.61 -12.60
N ILE A 62 -12.34 -9.86 -12.13
CA ILE A 62 -11.79 -10.99 -12.90
C ILE A 62 -12.79 -12.15 -12.82
N PRO A 63 -13.90 -12.12 -13.57
CA PRO A 63 -14.99 -13.08 -13.40
C PRO A 63 -14.61 -14.54 -13.71
N ASP A 64 -13.69 -14.76 -14.66
CA ASP A 64 -13.17 -16.08 -15.03
C ASP A 64 -12.27 -16.71 -13.96
N LEU A 65 -11.88 -15.95 -12.95
CA LEU A 65 -11.10 -16.43 -11.80
C LEU A 65 -11.77 -17.64 -11.12
N LEU A 66 -13.11 -17.62 -10.98
CA LEU A 66 -13.86 -18.74 -10.40
C LEU A 66 -13.80 -20.01 -11.26
N LEU A 67 -13.71 -19.86 -12.56
CA LEU A 67 -13.60 -21.00 -13.48
C LEU A 67 -12.20 -21.62 -13.41
N ARG A 68 -11.19 -20.80 -13.21
CA ARG A 68 -9.78 -21.22 -13.15
C ARG A 68 -9.38 -21.72 -11.76
N LEU A 69 -9.81 -21.03 -10.71
CA LEU A 69 -9.48 -21.35 -9.32
C LEU A 69 -10.76 -21.67 -8.55
N LYS A 70 -11.22 -22.90 -8.67
CA LYS A 70 -12.53 -23.36 -8.20
C LYS A 70 -12.69 -23.39 -6.67
N THR A 71 -11.60 -23.29 -5.91
CA THR A 71 -11.61 -23.39 -4.44
C THR A 71 -10.75 -22.28 -3.80
N ASN A 72 -11.07 -21.93 -2.56
CA ASN A 72 -10.25 -21.02 -1.78
C ASN A 72 -8.83 -21.56 -1.52
N ALA A 73 -8.66 -22.88 -1.42
CA ALA A 73 -7.34 -23.50 -1.28
C ALA A 73 -6.49 -23.29 -2.53
N ALA A 74 -7.08 -23.52 -3.74
CA ALA A 74 -6.40 -23.28 -5.00
C ALA A 74 -6.06 -21.79 -5.18
N PHE A 75 -6.92 -20.88 -4.70
CA PHE A 75 -6.68 -19.46 -4.71
C PHE A 75 -5.55 -19.07 -3.74
N GLY A 76 -5.53 -19.61 -2.52
CA GLY A 76 -4.52 -19.30 -1.49
C GLY A 76 -3.09 -19.68 -1.89
N SER A 77 -2.95 -20.62 -2.84
CA SER A 77 -1.63 -21.01 -3.39
C SER A 77 -1.36 -20.45 -4.79
N ALA A 78 -2.24 -19.58 -5.31
CA ALA A 78 -2.09 -19.01 -6.64
C ALA A 78 -1.31 -17.72 -6.62
N ASP A 79 -0.23 -17.66 -7.38
CA ASP A 79 0.51 -16.44 -7.65
C ASP A 79 -0.29 -15.46 -8.55
N ILE A 80 0.23 -14.27 -8.70
CA ILE A 80 -0.41 -13.24 -9.54
C ILE A 80 -0.56 -13.69 -10.99
N LYS A 81 0.38 -14.46 -11.55
CA LYS A 81 0.26 -14.99 -12.91
C LYS A 81 -0.97 -15.88 -13.07
N ARG A 82 -1.17 -16.78 -12.12
CA ARG A 82 -2.35 -17.65 -12.12
C ARG A 82 -3.65 -16.90 -11.90
N ILE A 83 -3.60 -15.81 -11.10
CA ILE A 83 -4.77 -14.96 -10.85
C ILE A 83 -5.14 -14.13 -12.07
N LEU A 84 -4.19 -13.50 -12.73
CA LEU A 84 -4.43 -12.70 -13.92
C LEU A 84 -4.63 -13.55 -15.19
N GLY A 85 -4.08 -14.78 -15.19
CA GLY A 85 -4.23 -15.71 -16.30
C GLY A 85 -3.61 -15.21 -17.60
N ALA A 86 -4.32 -15.41 -18.72
CA ALA A 86 -3.83 -15.03 -20.05
C ALA A 86 -3.59 -13.52 -20.23
N GLU A 87 -4.20 -12.69 -19.38
CA GLU A 87 -4.04 -11.24 -19.44
C GLU A 87 -2.86 -10.72 -18.62
N HIS A 88 -2.11 -11.59 -17.93
CA HIS A 88 -0.99 -11.20 -17.06
C HIS A 88 -0.01 -10.22 -17.73
N ASP A 89 0.33 -10.47 -18.97
CA ASP A 89 1.33 -9.66 -19.71
C ASP A 89 0.80 -8.26 -20.11
N ALA A 90 -0.51 -8.04 -20.02
CA ALA A 90 -1.13 -6.74 -20.21
C ALA A 90 -1.14 -5.88 -18.92
N TYR A 91 -0.74 -6.46 -17.78
CA TYR A 91 -0.67 -5.76 -16.51
C TYR A 91 0.73 -5.20 -16.28
N GLU A 92 0.77 -3.95 -15.87
CA GLU A 92 1.96 -3.33 -15.28
C GLU A 92 1.93 -3.43 -13.77
N PHE A 93 3.05 -3.16 -13.10
CA PHE A 93 3.08 -3.06 -11.65
C PHE A 93 3.92 -1.89 -11.15
N ARG A 94 3.64 -1.46 -9.93
CA ARG A 94 4.48 -0.55 -9.14
C ARG A 94 4.76 -1.20 -7.78
N SER A 95 5.99 -1.03 -7.30
CA SER A 95 6.41 -1.50 -5.97
C SER A 95 6.33 -0.37 -4.94
N ALA A 96 5.96 -0.73 -3.72
CA ALA A 96 6.05 0.13 -2.54
C ALA A 96 6.92 -0.57 -1.50
N GLU A 97 8.05 0.06 -1.16
CA GLU A 97 9.05 -0.47 -0.23
C GLU A 97 9.13 0.38 1.05
N TRP A 98 8.42 1.51 1.08
CA TRP A 98 8.46 2.47 2.16
C TRP A 98 7.06 2.95 2.50
N LEU A 99 6.60 2.69 3.70
CA LEU A 99 5.24 3.03 4.15
C LEU A 99 5.23 4.06 5.28
N GLU A 100 6.36 4.36 5.86
CA GLU A 100 6.49 5.28 6.98
C GLU A 100 6.42 6.75 6.55
N SER A 101 5.72 7.54 7.34
CA SER A 101 5.80 9.01 7.28
C SER A 101 7.19 9.48 7.70
N THR A 102 7.84 10.30 6.89
CA THR A 102 9.30 10.50 6.94
C THR A 102 9.69 11.94 6.65
N VAL A 103 10.69 12.44 7.36
CA VAL A 103 11.42 13.63 6.97
C VAL A 103 12.70 13.25 6.24
N PHE A 104 12.95 13.85 5.12
CA PHE A 104 14.17 13.69 4.34
C PHE A 104 15.04 14.93 4.51
N LEU A 105 16.09 14.80 5.30
CA LEU A 105 17.04 15.88 5.57
C LEU A 105 18.04 15.98 4.43
N ASN A 106 18.13 17.16 3.81
CA ASN A 106 19.10 17.43 2.76
C ASN A 106 20.50 17.64 3.36
N ARG A 107 21.41 16.75 3.02
CA ARG A 107 22.81 16.79 3.44
C ARG A 107 23.70 16.77 2.20
N ASN A 108 24.10 17.95 1.70
CA ASN A 108 25.04 18.06 0.57
C ASN A 108 24.60 17.25 -0.67
N HIS A 109 23.38 17.51 -1.18
CA HIS A 109 22.79 16.87 -2.34
C HIS A 109 22.35 15.39 -2.15
N ARG A 110 22.34 14.93 -0.92
CA ARG A 110 21.80 13.65 -0.53
C ARG A 110 20.72 13.84 0.51
N PHE A 111 19.69 13.01 0.47
CA PHE A 111 18.65 12.98 1.48
C PHE A 111 18.88 11.84 2.48
N ASP A 112 18.96 12.21 3.76
CA ASP A 112 18.96 11.23 4.85
C ASP A 112 17.52 11.11 5.37
N ALA A 113 16.98 9.89 5.34
CA ALA A 113 15.62 9.61 5.79
C ALA A 113 15.57 9.47 7.31
N VAL A 114 14.69 10.25 7.93
CA VAL A 114 14.42 10.21 9.38
C VAL A 114 12.93 9.91 9.55
N LEU A 115 12.60 8.80 10.18
CA LEU A 115 11.21 8.45 10.46
C LEU A 115 10.59 9.45 11.43
N LEU A 116 9.38 9.87 11.14
CA LEU A 116 8.59 10.66 12.07
C LEU A 116 8.23 9.83 13.32
N PRO A 117 7.92 10.47 14.46
CA PRO A 117 7.54 9.78 15.69
C PRO A 117 6.42 8.77 15.51
N MET A 118 6.28 7.84 16.46
CA MET A 118 5.31 6.74 16.37
C MET A 118 3.87 7.24 16.25
N GLU A 119 3.54 8.36 16.86
CA GLU A 119 2.22 9.00 16.81
C GLU A 119 1.79 9.29 15.37
N VAL A 120 2.74 9.67 14.51
CA VAL A 120 2.50 9.93 13.09
C VAL A 120 2.40 8.65 12.26
N GLN A 121 2.80 7.53 12.84
CA GLN A 121 2.75 6.21 12.16
C GLN A 121 1.47 5.41 12.50
N LEU A 122 0.61 5.91 13.40
CA LEU A 122 -0.55 5.17 13.89
C LEU A 122 -1.73 5.16 12.91
N SER A 123 -1.77 6.08 11.97
CA SER A 123 -2.80 6.15 10.94
C SER A 123 -2.23 6.70 9.64
N PRO A 124 -2.82 6.36 8.48
CA PRO A 124 -2.49 7.00 7.22
C PRO A 124 -2.59 8.52 7.32
N ALA A 125 -1.54 9.22 6.91
CA ALA A 125 -1.48 10.67 6.92
C ALA A 125 -1.72 11.22 5.51
N PHE A 126 -2.75 12.07 5.38
CA PHE A 126 -3.23 12.59 4.10
C PHE A 126 -2.82 14.03 3.83
N GLY A 127 -2.35 14.72 4.85
CA GLY A 127 -1.89 16.10 4.72
C GLY A 127 -0.77 16.39 5.70
N ILE A 128 0.20 17.20 5.26
CA ILE A 128 1.29 17.66 6.08
C ILE A 128 1.56 19.12 5.74
N THR A 129 1.77 19.93 6.75
CA THR A 129 2.20 21.34 6.60
C THR A 129 3.24 21.67 7.64
N ALA A 130 4.15 22.57 7.29
CA ALA A 130 5.21 23.03 8.16
C ALA A 130 5.03 24.53 8.42
N ALA A 131 5.14 24.94 9.69
CA ALA A 131 5.16 26.31 10.13
C ALA A 131 5.76 26.37 11.54
N ASP A 132 6.29 27.54 11.93
CA ASP A 132 6.65 27.82 13.30
C ASP A 132 5.39 28.22 14.07
N TRP A 133 4.73 27.27 14.73
CA TRP A 133 3.45 27.46 15.42
C TRP A 133 3.62 28.04 16.83
N ASN A 134 4.75 27.81 17.46
CA ASN A 134 5.02 28.23 18.83
C ASN A 134 5.90 29.49 18.91
N GLY A 135 6.49 29.94 17.79
CA GLY A 135 7.33 31.15 17.71
C GLY A 135 8.75 30.96 18.24
N ASP A 136 9.28 29.73 18.25
CA ASP A 136 10.63 29.44 18.74
C ASP A 136 11.72 29.52 17.65
N GLY A 137 11.33 29.73 16.41
CA GLY A 137 12.22 29.84 15.25
C GLY A 137 12.47 28.54 14.51
N ASP A 138 12.04 27.41 15.04
CA ASP A 138 12.09 26.09 14.39
C ASP A 138 10.77 25.78 13.65
N GLN A 139 10.83 24.87 12.68
CA GLN A 139 9.63 24.48 11.92
C GLN A 139 8.95 23.28 12.58
N ASP A 140 7.71 23.49 13.01
CA ASP A 140 6.83 22.44 13.47
C ASP A 140 6.12 21.76 12.29
N LEU A 141 5.68 20.51 12.48
CA LEU A 141 4.88 19.79 11.51
C LEU A 141 3.46 19.55 12.05
N PHE A 142 2.48 20.05 11.33
CA PHE A 142 1.07 19.64 11.52
C PHE A 142 0.72 18.55 10.54
N ILE A 143 0.15 17.43 11.03
CA ILE A 143 -0.15 16.25 10.23
C ILE A 143 -1.61 15.86 10.39
N ALA A 144 -2.33 15.88 9.28
CA ALA A 144 -3.71 15.41 9.22
C ALA A 144 -3.71 13.91 8.90
N GLN A 145 -4.08 13.11 9.88
CA GLN A 145 -4.16 11.67 9.75
C GLN A 145 -5.52 11.18 10.23
N ASN A 146 -5.93 10.04 9.89
CA ASN A 146 -7.07 9.23 10.28
C ASN A 146 -7.70 8.57 9.05
N PHE A 147 -7.91 7.27 9.13
CA PHE A 147 -8.51 6.50 8.06
C PHE A 147 -9.89 5.98 8.49
N SER A 148 -10.94 6.61 7.97
CA SER A 148 -12.33 6.28 8.29
C SER A 148 -13.05 5.47 7.20
N ALA A 149 -12.41 5.23 6.04
CA ALA A 149 -12.97 4.43 4.96
C ALA A 149 -12.87 2.92 5.25
N SER A 150 -13.33 2.52 6.43
CA SER A 150 -13.31 1.14 6.90
C SER A 150 -14.21 0.24 6.06
N GLN A 151 -13.79 -1.00 5.86
CA GLN A 151 -14.55 -2.07 5.24
C GLN A 151 -14.38 -3.32 6.10
N PRO A 152 -15.17 -4.41 5.91
CA PRO A 152 -15.05 -5.60 6.74
C PRO A 152 -13.64 -6.19 6.87
N TRP A 153 -12.74 -5.86 5.96
CA TRP A 153 -11.34 -6.32 5.91
C TRP A 153 -10.32 -5.19 6.05
N THR A 154 -10.75 -3.96 6.24
CA THR A 154 -9.88 -2.80 6.43
C THR A 154 -10.33 -2.07 7.70
N PRO A 155 -9.54 -2.11 8.78
CA PRO A 155 -9.91 -1.46 10.02
C PRO A 155 -9.97 0.07 9.86
N ARG A 156 -10.72 0.70 10.74
CA ARG A 156 -10.60 2.12 10.99
C ARG A 156 -9.30 2.37 11.75
N ASN A 157 -8.50 3.30 11.29
CA ASN A 157 -7.31 3.75 11.98
C ASN A 157 -7.53 5.18 12.44
N ASP A 158 -7.48 5.37 13.75
CA ASP A 158 -7.73 6.62 14.44
C ASP A 158 -6.52 6.92 15.32
N ALA A 159 -5.89 8.05 15.12
CA ALA A 159 -4.68 8.43 15.83
C ALA A 159 -4.87 9.63 16.76
N GLY A 160 -6.13 9.98 17.04
CA GLY A 160 -6.52 11.10 17.89
C GLY A 160 -7.47 12.06 17.23
#